data_f85e1daa7816112609b0f47c0f1a888d
#
_entry.id   f85e1daa7816112609b0f47c0f1a888d
#
_cell.length_a   1.000
_cell.length_b   1.000
_cell.length_c   1.000
_cell.angle_alpha   90.00
_cell.angle_beta   90.00
_cell.angle_gamma   90.00
#
_symmetry.space_group_name_H-M   'P 1'
#
loop_
_entity.id
_entity.type
_entity.pdbx_description
1 polymer ?
#
loop_
_entity_poly.entity_id
_entity_poly.type
_entity_poly.pdbx_seq_one_letter_code
_entity_poly.pdbx_strand_id
1 'polypeptide(L)'
;SGSIKNSYMQCRELGARVRAMLISEAAAQWNVSPDILRADSSTIIRADGKTLSYGELAEAALKLAVPEKVSLKDPKNFKIIGQQVGRLDAKDKSSGKQNFGIDVRLPGMLTAVIAHPPVFGAKLTSMNDSAAKQIKGVRAIVKIAVDRGGEGVAVIADGFWPAKQARDALILEWDTSGVEKVDSAALLKKYQD
;
A
#
# COMPACT_ATOMS: atom_id res chain seq x y z
N SER A 1 8.90 -7.48 8.74
CA SER A 1 7.92 -6.57 8.13
C SER A 1 7.93 -5.22 8.84
N GLY A 2 8.07 -4.13 8.09
CA GLY A 2 8.08 -2.76 8.60
C GLY A 2 6.70 -2.16 8.87
N SER A 3 5.62 -2.85 8.53
CA SER A 3 4.27 -2.28 8.52
C SER A 3 3.85 -1.67 9.85
N ILE A 4 4.00 -2.39 10.96
CA ILE A 4 3.63 -1.87 12.28
C ILE A 4 4.56 -0.72 12.66
N LYS A 5 5.88 -0.88 12.52
CA LYS A 5 6.87 0.14 12.87
C LYS A 5 6.61 1.45 12.12
N ASN A 6 6.37 1.37 10.82
CA ASN A 6 6.21 2.56 9.97
C ASN A 6 4.85 3.23 10.15
N SER A 7 3.79 2.47 10.42
CA SER A 7 2.42 3.01 10.53
C SER A 7 2.01 3.39 11.96
N TYR A 8 2.74 2.95 12.97
CA TYR A 8 2.32 3.13 14.37
C TYR A 8 2.05 4.58 14.74
N MET A 9 3.03 5.46 14.56
CA MET A 9 2.88 6.88 14.89
C MET A 9 1.90 7.57 13.95
N GLN A 10 1.98 7.29 12.64
CA GLN A 10 1.08 7.88 11.65
C GLN A 10 -0.40 7.59 11.97
N CYS A 11 -0.73 6.34 12.29
CA CYS A 11 -2.11 5.96 12.65
C CYS A 11 -2.56 6.59 13.98
N ARG A 12 -1.66 6.71 14.95
CA ARG A 12 -1.97 7.38 16.23
C ARG A 12 -2.26 8.86 16.05
N GLU A 13 -1.45 9.56 15.27
CA GLU A 13 -1.64 10.99 14.97
C GLU A 13 -2.90 11.21 14.15
N LEU A 14 -3.15 10.40 13.12
CA LEU A 14 -4.37 10.49 12.33
C LEU A 14 -5.62 10.31 13.21
N GLY A 15 -5.65 9.25 14.02
CA GLY A 15 -6.77 9.03 14.94
C GLY A 15 -6.94 10.15 15.97
N ALA A 16 -5.85 10.75 16.45
CA ALA A 16 -5.92 11.88 17.38
C ALA A 16 -6.45 13.15 16.69
N ARG A 17 -6.08 13.43 15.44
CA ARG A 17 -6.59 14.56 14.66
C ARG A 17 -8.09 14.41 14.39
N VAL A 18 -8.53 13.24 13.93
CA VAL A 18 -9.96 12.96 13.71
C VAL A 18 -10.75 13.12 15.02
N ARG A 19 -10.25 12.57 16.13
CA ARG A 19 -10.88 12.74 17.44
C ARG A 19 -11.00 14.21 17.85
N ALA A 20 -9.95 15.01 17.66
CA ALA A 20 -9.97 16.43 17.98
C ALA A 20 -11.01 17.19 17.16
N MET A 21 -11.10 16.91 15.86
CA MET A 21 -12.12 17.52 14.97
C MET A 21 -13.55 17.17 15.41
N LEU A 22 -13.81 15.90 15.75
CA LEU A 22 -15.11 15.44 16.23
C LEU A 22 -15.49 16.10 17.57
N ILE A 23 -14.52 16.23 18.49
CA ILE A 23 -14.73 16.93 19.77
C ILE A 23 -15.03 18.42 19.51
N SER A 24 -14.29 19.07 18.62
CA SER A 24 -14.52 20.48 18.27
C SER A 24 -15.90 20.71 17.68
N GLU A 25 -16.35 19.82 16.80
CA GLU A 25 -17.69 19.90 16.22
C GLU A 25 -18.78 19.70 17.28
N ALA A 26 -18.66 18.69 18.14
CA ALA A 26 -19.60 18.48 19.23
C ALA A 26 -19.64 19.67 20.22
N ALA A 27 -18.47 20.27 20.49
CA ALA A 27 -18.36 21.46 21.33
C ALA A 27 -19.11 22.64 20.71
N ALA A 28 -18.98 22.83 19.40
CA ALA A 28 -19.71 23.88 18.66
C ALA A 28 -21.22 23.67 18.71
N GLN A 29 -21.69 22.45 18.44
CA GLN A 29 -23.13 22.12 18.46
C GLN A 29 -23.76 22.27 19.84
N TRP A 30 -23.01 21.95 20.90
CA TRP A 30 -23.50 22.10 22.28
C TRP A 30 -23.17 23.46 22.92
N ASN A 31 -22.44 24.31 22.20
CA ASN A 31 -21.96 25.63 22.71
C ASN A 31 -21.23 25.49 24.07
N VAL A 32 -20.25 24.60 24.14
CA VAL A 32 -19.44 24.32 25.33
C VAL A 32 -17.96 24.23 24.99
N SER A 33 -17.09 24.30 26.03
CA SER A 33 -15.64 24.06 25.81
C SER A 33 -15.36 22.63 25.39
N PRO A 34 -14.47 22.38 24.41
CA PRO A 34 -13.99 21.05 24.07
C PRO A 34 -13.41 20.26 25.26
N ASP A 35 -12.83 20.95 26.24
CA ASP A 35 -12.13 20.36 27.36
C ASP A 35 -13.03 19.56 28.32
N ILE A 36 -14.34 19.84 28.32
CA ILE A 36 -15.32 19.11 29.14
C ILE A 36 -15.88 17.88 28.44
N LEU A 37 -15.46 17.65 27.20
CA LEU A 37 -15.93 16.54 26.36
C LEU A 37 -14.91 15.40 26.35
N ARG A 38 -15.41 14.19 26.33
CA ARG A 38 -14.57 12.99 26.14
C ARG A 38 -15.07 12.14 24.98
N ALA A 39 -14.15 11.47 24.34
CA ALA A 39 -14.46 10.51 23.27
C ALA A 39 -14.30 9.09 23.79
N ASP A 40 -15.32 8.27 23.67
CA ASP A 40 -15.28 6.84 24.00
C ASP A 40 -16.23 6.06 23.10
N SER A 41 -15.82 4.87 22.66
CA SER A 41 -16.64 3.92 21.92
C SER A 41 -17.43 4.55 20.77
N SER A 42 -16.72 5.28 19.89
CA SER A 42 -17.27 6.00 18.72
C SER A 42 -18.32 7.06 19.05
N THR A 43 -18.25 7.62 20.25
CA THR A 43 -19.19 8.64 20.75
C THR A 43 -18.45 9.76 21.42
N ILE A 44 -18.93 11.00 21.28
CA ILE A 44 -18.53 12.14 22.10
C ILE A 44 -19.54 12.28 23.23
N ILE A 45 -19.03 12.41 24.44
CA ILE A 45 -19.81 12.39 25.68
C ILE A 45 -19.57 13.67 26.45
N ARG A 46 -20.64 14.36 26.83
CA ARG A 46 -20.63 15.52 27.70
C ARG A 46 -20.82 15.09 29.16
N ALA A 47 -20.40 15.89 30.11
CA ALA A 47 -20.42 15.57 31.53
C ALA A 47 -21.84 15.27 32.08
N ASP A 48 -22.89 15.85 31.52
CA ASP A 48 -24.29 15.61 31.87
C ASP A 48 -24.89 14.33 31.24
N GLY A 49 -24.08 13.53 30.56
CA GLY A 49 -24.47 12.28 29.93
C GLY A 49 -25.01 12.39 28.50
N LYS A 50 -25.13 13.60 27.93
CA LYS A 50 -25.47 13.76 26.52
C LYS A 50 -24.40 13.21 25.63
N THR A 51 -24.80 12.59 24.51
CA THR A 51 -23.88 11.95 23.56
C THR A 51 -24.21 12.35 22.13
N LEU A 52 -23.17 12.37 21.28
CA LEU A 52 -23.27 12.40 19.82
C LEU A 52 -22.36 11.33 19.26
N SER A 53 -22.83 10.53 18.33
CA SER A 53 -22.02 9.52 17.64
C SER A 53 -21.04 10.18 16.67
N TYR A 54 -19.95 9.48 16.36
CA TYR A 54 -19.02 9.94 15.32
C TYR A 54 -19.72 10.08 13.96
N GLY A 55 -20.69 9.23 13.66
CA GLY A 55 -21.46 9.31 12.41
C GLY A 55 -22.27 10.59 12.28
N GLU A 56 -22.92 11.04 13.36
CA GLU A 56 -23.67 12.31 13.37
C GLU A 56 -22.79 13.54 13.21
N LEU A 57 -21.54 13.46 13.67
CA LEU A 57 -20.59 14.58 13.64
C LEU A 57 -19.71 14.61 12.37
N ALA A 58 -19.56 13.47 11.68
CA ALA A 58 -18.51 13.29 10.67
C ALA A 58 -18.59 14.29 9.52
N GLU A 59 -19.78 14.53 8.96
CA GLU A 59 -19.95 15.43 7.80
C GLU A 59 -19.57 16.88 8.14
N ALA A 60 -19.97 17.37 9.31
CA ALA A 60 -19.66 18.71 9.76
C ALA A 60 -18.18 18.84 10.20
N ALA A 61 -17.67 17.84 10.91
CA ALA A 61 -16.28 17.80 11.34
C ALA A 61 -15.30 17.80 10.15
N LEU A 62 -15.62 17.17 9.02
CA LEU A 62 -14.79 17.19 7.81
C LEU A 62 -14.61 18.58 7.19
N LYS A 63 -15.46 19.54 7.53
CA LYS A 63 -15.36 20.94 7.07
C LYS A 63 -14.41 21.79 7.94
N LEU A 64 -13.99 21.26 9.09
CA LEU A 64 -13.07 21.94 9.99
C LEU A 64 -11.62 21.83 9.49
N ALA A 65 -10.80 22.83 9.83
CA ALA A 65 -9.37 22.75 9.59
C ALA A 65 -8.75 21.61 10.39
N VAL A 66 -7.89 20.80 9.73
CA VAL A 66 -7.17 19.72 10.40
C VAL A 66 -6.14 20.32 11.36
N PRO A 67 -6.16 19.97 12.65
CA PRO A 67 -5.22 20.53 13.61
C PRO A 67 -3.78 20.04 13.31
N GLU A 68 -2.82 20.95 13.27
CA GLU A 68 -1.40 20.65 13.07
C GLU A 68 -0.82 19.82 14.24
N LYS A 69 -1.17 20.21 15.44
CA LYS A 69 -0.71 19.57 16.68
C LYS A 69 -1.87 18.93 17.42
N VAL A 70 -1.69 17.71 17.88
CA VAL A 70 -2.69 16.94 18.64
C VAL A 70 -2.05 16.24 19.83
N SER A 71 -2.82 16.11 20.90
CA SER A 71 -2.42 15.30 22.05
C SER A 71 -2.73 13.83 21.79
N LEU A 72 -1.70 12.98 21.88
CA LEU A 72 -1.86 11.55 21.73
C LEU A 72 -2.39 10.91 23.03
N LYS A 73 -3.17 9.85 22.89
CA LYS A 73 -3.61 9.06 24.04
C LYS A 73 -2.41 8.45 24.77
N ASP A 74 -2.36 8.58 26.09
CA ASP A 74 -1.34 7.92 26.92
C ASP A 74 -1.46 6.37 26.74
N PRO A 75 -0.35 5.66 26.60
CA PRO A 75 -0.34 4.18 26.52
C PRO A 75 -1.09 3.49 27.67
N LYS A 76 -1.09 4.06 28.86
CA LYS A 76 -1.85 3.54 30.01
C LYS A 76 -3.36 3.49 29.76
N ASN A 77 -3.85 4.30 28.84
CA ASN A 77 -5.27 4.42 28.48
C ASN A 77 -5.64 3.64 27.20
N PHE A 78 -4.74 2.79 26.70
CA PHE A 78 -5.03 1.97 25.53
C PHE A 78 -6.06 0.90 25.87
N LYS A 79 -7.08 0.79 25.03
CA LYS A 79 -8.14 -0.23 25.14
C LYS A 79 -8.06 -1.28 24.03
N ILE A 80 -7.43 -0.94 22.89
CA ILE A 80 -7.31 -1.80 21.71
C ILE A 80 -5.85 -2.13 21.43
N ILE A 81 -4.97 -1.12 21.40
CA ILE A 81 -3.54 -1.35 21.18
C ILE A 81 -2.99 -2.21 22.32
N GLY A 82 -2.28 -3.29 21.98
CA GLY A 82 -1.74 -4.25 22.95
C GLY A 82 -2.71 -5.37 23.33
N GLN A 83 -3.94 -5.35 22.79
CA GLN A 83 -4.88 -6.46 22.96
C GLN A 83 -4.81 -7.43 21.77
N GLN A 84 -5.14 -8.70 22.04
CA GLN A 84 -5.26 -9.69 20.97
C GLN A 84 -6.59 -9.49 20.25
N VAL A 85 -6.55 -8.74 19.14
CA VAL A 85 -7.71 -8.49 18.30
C VAL A 85 -7.58 -9.31 17.01
N GLY A 86 -8.58 -10.09 16.69
CA GLY A 86 -8.65 -10.87 15.44
C GLY A 86 -8.76 -9.95 14.23
N ARG A 87 -8.26 -10.42 13.09
CA ARG A 87 -8.42 -9.71 11.82
C ARG A 87 -9.86 -9.82 11.33
N LEU A 88 -10.44 -8.70 10.89
CA LEU A 88 -11.81 -8.64 10.37
C LEU A 88 -12.01 -9.48 9.10
N ASP A 89 -10.97 -9.56 8.27
CA ASP A 89 -10.96 -10.24 6.98
C ASP A 89 -10.43 -11.70 7.02
N ALA A 90 -10.10 -12.21 8.21
CA ALA A 90 -9.51 -13.55 8.35
C ALA A 90 -10.42 -14.66 7.83
N LYS A 91 -11.71 -14.59 8.12
CA LYS A 91 -12.70 -15.59 7.71
C LYS A 91 -12.83 -15.67 6.19
N ASP A 92 -12.95 -14.53 5.52
CA ASP A 92 -13.12 -14.47 4.08
C ASP A 92 -11.85 -14.90 3.34
N LYS A 93 -10.68 -14.51 3.87
CA LYS A 93 -9.38 -14.95 3.33
C LYS A 93 -9.14 -16.45 3.47
N SER A 94 -9.54 -17.05 4.57
CA SER A 94 -9.36 -18.50 4.80
C SER A 94 -10.43 -19.38 4.14
N SER A 95 -11.54 -18.81 3.68
CA SER A 95 -12.65 -19.54 3.04
C SER A 95 -12.74 -19.36 1.53
N GLY A 96 -11.79 -18.68 0.89
CA GLY A 96 -11.79 -18.41 -0.55
C GLY A 96 -12.83 -17.40 -1.01
N LYS A 97 -13.44 -16.65 -0.10
CA LYS A 97 -14.44 -15.61 -0.42
C LYS A 97 -13.81 -14.25 -0.73
N GLN A 98 -12.58 -14.03 -0.25
CA GLN A 98 -11.87 -12.78 -0.46
C GLN A 98 -11.38 -12.69 -1.91
N ASN A 99 -11.72 -11.59 -2.59
CA ASN A 99 -11.11 -11.24 -3.87
C ASN A 99 -9.77 -10.52 -3.62
N PHE A 100 -8.73 -10.99 -4.29
CA PHE A 100 -7.41 -10.36 -4.28
C PHE A 100 -7.15 -9.62 -5.60
N GLY A 101 -6.10 -8.82 -5.68
CA GLY A 101 -5.77 -8.08 -6.90
C GLY A 101 -5.58 -8.98 -8.13
N ILE A 102 -5.05 -10.21 -7.93
CA ILE A 102 -4.89 -11.19 -9.01
C ILE A 102 -6.22 -11.73 -9.55
N ASP A 103 -7.30 -11.64 -8.77
CA ASP A 103 -8.64 -12.13 -9.16
C ASP A 103 -9.45 -11.07 -9.92
N VAL A 104 -8.98 -9.83 -9.95
CA VAL A 104 -9.67 -8.75 -10.66
C VAL A 104 -9.77 -9.05 -12.15
N ARG A 105 -10.97 -8.93 -12.70
CA ARG A 105 -11.26 -9.09 -14.13
C ARG A 105 -12.16 -7.95 -14.58
N LEU A 106 -11.71 -7.19 -15.57
CA LEU A 106 -12.46 -6.09 -16.18
C LEU A 106 -12.66 -6.38 -17.66
N PRO A 107 -13.76 -5.91 -18.27
CA PRO A 107 -13.95 -6.01 -19.71
C PRO A 107 -12.78 -5.40 -20.47
N GLY A 108 -12.19 -6.15 -21.42
CA GLY A 108 -11.05 -5.71 -22.21
C GLY A 108 -9.71 -5.65 -21.48
N MET A 109 -9.63 -6.13 -20.23
CA MET A 109 -8.38 -6.17 -19.47
C MET A 109 -7.36 -7.10 -20.14
N LEU A 110 -6.15 -6.60 -20.32
CA LEU A 110 -5.00 -7.36 -20.80
C LEU A 110 -4.08 -7.75 -19.62
N THR A 111 -3.24 -8.75 -19.85
CA THR A 111 -2.22 -9.17 -18.88
C THR A 111 -0.84 -8.80 -19.39
N ALA A 112 -0.05 -8.15 -18.56
CA ALA A 112 1.36 -7.88 -18.83
C ALA A 112 2.25 -8.80 -17.98
N VAL A 113 3.28 -9.39 -18.62
CA VAL A 113 4.35 -10.14 -17.95
C VAL A 113 5.69 -9.49 -18.31
N ILE A 114 6.52 -9.23 -17.32
CA ILE A 114 7.74 -8.47 -17.48
C ILE A 114 8.96 -9.40 -17.53
N ALA A 115 9.82 -9.18 -18.53
CA ALA A 115 11.19 -9.67 -18.53
C ALA A 115 12.07 -8.63 -17.81
N HIS A 116 12.54 -8.98 -16.62
CA HIS A 116 13.46 -8.16 -15.85
C HIS A 116 14.92 -8.41 -16.27
N PRO A 117 15.79 -7.41 -16.14
CA PRO A 117 17.22 -7.62 -16.32
C PRO A 117 17.78 -8.56 -15.23
N PRO A 118 18.92 -9.23 -15.48
CA PRO A 118 19.50 -10.18 -14.53
C PRO A 118 20.03 -9.52 -13.25
N VAL A 119 20.30 -8.22 -13.30
CA VAL A 119 20.75 -7.40 -12.16
C VAL A 119 20.05 -6.04 -12.17
N PHE A 120 19.85 -5.46 -10.99
CA PHE A 120 19.23 -4.14 -10.85
C PHE A 120 20.06 -3.06 -11.56
N GLY A 121 19.40 -2.17 -12.29
CA GLY A 121 20.02 -1.05 -12.97
C GLY A 121 20.56 -1.37 -14.37
N ALA A 122 20.60 -2.63 -14.80
CA ALA A 122 21.07 -2.99 -16.13
C ALA A 122 20.17 -2.40 -17.23
N LYS A 123 20.78 -2.12 -18.39
CA LYS A 123 20.15 -1.50 -19.56
C LYS A 123 19.95 -2.51 -20.66
N LEU A 124 18.83 -2.42 -21.38
CA LEU A 124 18.55 -3.25 -22.53
C LEU A 124 19.35 -2.73 -23.74
N THR A 125 20.26 -3.56 -24.27
CA THR A 125 21.08 -3.24 -25.45
C THR A 125 20.46 -3.74 -26.75
N SER A 126 19.89 -4.96 -26.73
CA SER A 126 19.19 -5.49 -27.90
C SER A 126 17.98 -6.31 -27.51
N MET A 127 17.01 -6.39 -28.41
CA MET A 127 15.79 -7.19 -28.26
C MET A 127 15.42 -7.80 -29.60
N ASN A 128 15.32 -9.12 -29.63
CA ASN A 128 14.66 -9.82 -30.73
C ASN A 128 13.33 -10.41 -30.24
N ASP A 129 12.24 -9.88 -30.74
CA ASP A 129 10.86 -10.23 -30.38
C ASP A 129 10.10 -10.99 -31.48
N SER A 130 10.81 -11.42 -32.53
CA SER A 130 10.20 -12.04 -33.72
C SER A 130 9.40 -13.30 -33.37
N ALA A 131 9.96 -14.19 -32.56
CA ALA A 131 9.28 -15.41 -32.11
C ALA A 131 8.11 -15.08 -31.16
N ALA A 132 8.31 -14.12 -30.24
CA ALA A 132 7.29 -13.70 -29.29
C ALA A 132 6.04 -13.12 -29.96
N LYS A 133 6.22 -12.33 -31.02
CA LYS A 133 5.12 -11.74 -31.82
C LYS A 133 4.25 -12.78 -32.54
N GLN A 134 4.77 -13.97 -32.82
CA GLN A 134 4.00 -15.04 -33.46
C GLN A 134 3.05 -15.78 -32.51
N ILE A 135 3.18 -15.56 -31.22
CA ILE A 135 2.35 -16.24 -30.21
C ILE A 135 0.94 -15.62 -30.21
N LYS A 136 -0.06 -16.45 -30.48
CA LYS A 136 -1.47 -16.03 -30.53
C LYS A 136 -1.88 -15.39 -29.21
N GLY A 137 -2.51 -14.21 -29.30
CA GLY A 137 -3.00 -13.46 -28.16
C GLY A 137 -2.02 -12.40 -27.65
N VAL A 138 -0.81 -12.32 -28.18
CA VAL A 138 0.11 -11.20 -27.92
C VAL A 138 -0.43 -9.93 -28.58
N ARG A 139 -0.47 -8.84 -27.83
CA ARG A 139 -0.97 -7.53 -28.25
C ARG A 139 0.12 -6.48 -28.42
N ALA A 140 1.09 -6.48 -27.52
CA ALA A 140 2.22 -5.56 -27.57
C ALA A 140 3.44 -6.11 -26.83
N ILE A 141 4.62 -5.67 -27.26
CA ILE A 141 5.90 -5.90 -26.58
C ILE A 141 6.57 -4.53 -26.50
N VAL A 142 6.81 -4.05 -25.28
CA VAL A 142 7.29 -2.68 -25.06
C VAL A 142 8.44 -2.66 -24.06
N LYS A 143 9.43 -1.82 -24.33
CA LYS A 143 10.50 -1.51 -23.37
C LYS A 143 9.92 -0.63 -22.26
N ILE A 144 10.26 -0.90 -21.02
CA ILE A 144 9.80 -0.16 -19.85
C ILE A 144 10.96 0.17 -18.92
N ALA A 145 10.82 1.22 -18.13
CA ALA A 145 11.70 1.47 -17.00
C ALA A 145 11.35 0.53 -15.85
N VAL A 146 12.37 0.01 -15.16
CA VAL A 146 12.23 -0.78 -13.94
C VAL A 146 13.08 -0.19 -12.83
N ASP A 147 13.06 -0.80 -11.65
CA ASP A 147 13.70 -0.29 -10.44
C ASP A 147 15.19 0.07 -10.63
N ARG A 148 15.65 1.06 -9.85
CA ARG A 148 17.02 1.52 -9.79
C ARG A 148 17.59 1.97 -11.15
N GLY A 149 16.74 2.56 -11.96
CA GLY A 149 17.12 3.06 -13.28
C GLY A 149 17.37 1.97 -14.32
N GLY A 150 17.00 0.73 -14.02
CA GLY A 150 17.09 -0.38 -14.97
C GLY A 150 16.05 -0.27 -16.10
N GLU A 151 16.15 -1.18 -17.06
CA GLU A 151 15.21 -1.32 -18.16
C GLU A 151 14.69 -2.76 -18.21
N GLY A 152 13.45 -2.94 -18.63
CA GLY A 152 12.79 -4.23 -18.78
C GLY A 152 11.96 -4.28 -20.05
N VAL A 153 11.37 -5.43 -20.32
CA VAL A 153 10.46 -5.61 -21.46
C VAL A 153 9.14 -6.16 -20.96
N ALA A 154 8.06 -5.42 -21.17
CA ALA A 154 6.70 -5.88 -20.87
C ALA A 154 6.09 -6.54 -22.11
N VAL A 155 5.60 -7.76 -21.95
CA VAL A 155 4.81 -8.47 -22.94
C VAL A 155 3.34 -8.41 -22.52
N ILE A 156 2.52 -7.84 -23.36
CA ILE A 156 1.09 -7.61 -23.12
C ILE A 156 0.29 -8.57 -24.01
N ALA A 157 -0.63 -9.33 -23.40
CA ALA A 157 -1.43 -10.31 -24.12
C ALA A 157 -2.85 -10.43 -23.53
N ASP A 158 -3.71 -11.19 -24.22
CA ASP A 158 -5.11 -11.44 -23.80
C ASP A 158 -5.22 -12.19 -22.47
N GLY A 159 -4.13 -12.78 -21.98
CA GLY A 159 -4.08 -13.48 -20.71
C GLY A 159 -2.66 -13.83 -20.30
N PHE A 160 -2.53 -14.41 -19.10
CA PHE A 160 -1.23 -14.72 -18.50
C PHE A 160 -0.40 -15.70 -19.34
N TRP A 161 -1.02 -16.79 -19.82
CA TRP A 161 -0.27 -17.84 -20.50
C TRP A 161 0.39 -17.36 -21.80
N PRO A 162 -0.33 -16.74 -22.76
CA PRO A 162 0.32 -16.17 -23.95
C PRO A 162 1.34 -15.10 -23.62
N ALA A 163 1.11 -14.25 -22.62
CA ALA A 163 2.09 -13.25 -22.18
C ALA A 163 3.38 -13.91 -21.66
N LYS A 164 3.25 -14.97 -20.84
CA LYS A 164 4.40 -15.71 -20.32
C LYS A 164 5.16 -16.42 -21.42
N GLN A 165 4.50 -17.15 -22.30
CA GLN A 165 5.15 -17.84 -23.42
C GLN A 165 5.92 -16.85 -24.32
N ALA A 166 5.33 -15.70 -24.61
CA ALA A 166 5.97 -14.70 -25.43
C ALA A 166 7.15 -14.03 -24.71
N ARG A 167 7.04 -13.76 -23.42
CA ARG A 167 8.18 -13.28 -22.62
C ARG A 167 9.34 -14.29 -22.64
N ASP A 168 9.06 -15.58 -22.52
CA ASP A 168 10.08 -16.62 -22.50
C ASP A 168 10.70 -16.86 -23.89
N ALA A 169 10.03 -16.44 -24.98
CA ALA A 169 10.51 -16.47 -26.35
C ALA A 169 11.33 -15.23 -26.76
N LEU A 170 11.43 -14.21 -25.90
CA LEU A 170 12.28 -13.05 -26.15
C LEU A 170 13.75 -13.42 -26.06
N ILE A 171 14.55 -12.89 -27.00
CA ILE A 171 16.02 -12.91 -26.89
C ILE A 171 16.43 -11.49 -26.54
N LEU A 172 17.02 -11.33 -25.33
CA LEU A 172 17.36 -10.03 -24.75
C LEU A 172 18.84 -9.99 -24.39
N GLU A 173 19.50 -8.90 -24.72
CA GLU A 173 20.87 -8.62 -24.29
C GLU A 173 20.88 -7.41 -23.36
N TRP A 174 21.73 -7.48 -22.34
CA TRP A 174 21.77 -6.50 -21.28
C TRP A 174 23.17 -5.94 -21.06
N ASP A 175 23.30 -4.64 -20.96
CA ASP A 175 24.49 -3.99 -20.45
C ASP A 175 24.45 -3.95 -18.93
N THR A 176 25.40 -4.63 -18.33
CA THR A 176 25.61 -4.69 -16.88
C THR A 176 26.88 -3.98 -16.45
N SER A 177 27.54 -3.21 -17.34
CA SER A 177 28.83 -2.58 -17.05
C SER A 177 28.74 -1.47 -16.01
N GLY A 178 27.60 -0.75 -16.00
CA GLY A 178 27.35 0.37 -15.09
C GLY A 178 26.71 0.00 -13.74
N VAL A 179 26.61 -1.30 -13.42
CA VAL A 179 25.95 -1.74 -12.18
C VAL A 179 26.93 -2.33 -11.19
N GLU A 180 26.66 -2.13 -9.89
CA GLU A 180 27.45 -2.71 -8.82
C GLU A 180 27.26 -4.23 -8.78
N LYS A 181 28.36 -4.98 -8.90
CA LYS A 181 28.37 -6.44 -8.79
C LYS A 181 28.59 -6.82 -7.33
N VAL A 182 27.49 -7.12 -6.62
CA VAL A 182 27.55 -7.55 -5.22
C VAL A 182 27.24 -9.03 -5.14
N ASP A 183 28.15 -9.80 -4.53
CA ASP A 183 27.87 -11.17 -4.11
C ASP A 183 27.94 -11.30 -2.58
N SER A 184 27.25 -12.31 -2.05
CA SER A 184 27.12 -12.47 -0.59
C SER A 184 28.45 -12.79 0.09
N ALA A 185 29.37 -13.49 -0.56
CA ALA A 185 30.66 -13.86 0.02
C ALA A 185 31.59 -12.63 0.12
N ALA A 186 31.66 -11.82 -0.95
CA ALA A 186 32.42 -10.58 -0.96
C ALA A 186 31.87 -9.57 0.07
N LEU A 187 30.55 -9.47 0.17
CA LEU A 187 29.90 -8.58 1.15
C LEU A 187 30.17 -9.03 2.59
N LEU A 188 30.05 -10.33 2.88
CA LEU A 188 30.33 -10.89 4.20
C LEU A 188 31.80 -10.62 4.60
N LYS A 189 32.74 -10.86 3.67
CA LYS A 189 34.16 -10.56 3.92
C LYS A 189 34.39 -9.08 4.26
N LYS A 190 33.75 -8.16 3.50
CA LYS A 190 33.81 -6.72 3.74
C LYS A 190 33.30 -6.29 5.13
N TYR A 191 32.39 -7.06 5.72
CA TYR A 191 31.90 -6.79 7.08
C TYR A 191 32.75 -7.45 8.18
N GLN A 192 33.59 -8.43 7.82
CA GLN A 192 34.50 -9.11 8.76
C GLN A 192 35.85 -8.38 8.89
N ASP A 193 36.25 -7.66 7.85
CA ASP A 193 37.46 -6.81 7.81
C ASP A 193 37.16 -5.42 8.44
#